data_8afcbb44ea352c8b7ef1e2288ce85884
#
_entry.id   8afcbb44ea352c8b7ef1e2288ce85884
#
_cell.length_a   1.000
_cell.length_b   1.000
_cell.length_c   1.000
_cell.angle_alpha   90.00
_cell.angle_beta   90.00
_cell.angle_gamma   90.00
#
_symmetry.space_group_name_H-M   'P 1'
#
loop_
_entity.id
_entity.type
_entity.pdbx_description
1 polymer ?
#
loop_
_entity_poly.entity_id
_entity_poly.type
_entity_poly.pdbx_seq_one_letter_code
_entity_poly.pdbx_strand_id
1 'polypeptide(L)'
;LDENVYDAVLESRFSLDGELGENPEVHLVLGAYQNENLGEDYFAEFEFDFSIPHAELMKQTVHKKLEDVSVKTEEGTVKLTDFSMNKLQSIITAEIPEELEEKLYNGNEMMLMGTDSKGNQVQYELRSNSADGKSQWSFKTSFWGMYQLDSDGPVLLLPDIDSDYLELQLYTREPYMAAA
;
A
#
# COMPACT_ATOMS: atom_id res chain seq x y z
N LEU A 1 10.83 35.10 13.40
CA LEU A 1 10.99 33.66 13.15
C LEU A 1 9.69 33.21 12.47
N ASP A 2 9.74 33.03 11.17
CA ASP A 2 8.61 32.41 10.45
C ASP A 2 8.50 30.98 10.97
N GLU A 3 7.42 30.69 11.68
CA GLU A 3 7.05 29.33 12.02
C GLU A 3 6.64 28.64 10.72
N ASN A 4 7.56 27.88 10.12
CA ASN A 4 7.22 26.99 9.04
C ASN A 4 6.40 25.85 9.63
N VAL A 5 5.09 25.92 9.41
CA VAL A 5 4.20 24.80 9.70
C VAL A 5 4.27 23.87 8.49
N TYR A 6 4.69 22.64 8.71
CA TYR A 6 4.70 21.60 7.68
C TYR A 6 3.56 20.64 7.93
N ASP A 7 2.69 20.48 6.94
CA ASP A 7 1.72 19.40 6.93
C ASP A 7 2.44 18.10 6.50
N ALA A 8 2.37 17.09 7.32
CA ALA A 8 2.95 15.78 7.04
C ALA A 8 1.88 14.71 7.11
N VAL A 9 1.89 13.79 6.14
CA VAL A 9 1.09 12.57 6.17
C VAL A 9 2.01 11.42 6.53
N LEU A 10 1.73 10.76 7.65
CA LEU A 10 2.42 9.56 8.08
C LEU A 10 1.58 8.34 7.76
N GLU A 11 2.09 7.46 6.90
CA GLU A 11 1.53 6.14 6.67
C GLU A 11 2.38 5.10 7.41
N SER A 12 1.78 4.39 8.34
CA SER A 12 2.43 3.27 9.02
C SER A 12 1.62 1.99 8.79
N ARG A 13 2.32 0.89 8.48
CA ARG A 13 1.73 -0.42 8.27
C ARG A 13 2.24 -1.36 9.34
N PHE A 14 1.31 -1.97 10.06
CA PHE A 14 1.62 -2.97 11.08
C PHE A 14 1.06 -4.32 10.64
N SER A 15 1.86 -5.37 10.79
CA SER A 15 1.36 -6.74 10.78
C SER A 15 1.06 -7.12 12.22
N LEU A 16 -0.16 -7.58 12.47
CA LEU A 16 -0.56 -8.07 13.78
C LEU A 16 -0.67 -9.59 13.71
N ASP A 17 -0.04 -10.26 14.65
CA ASP A 17 -0.19 -11.71 14.83
C ASP A 17 -1.44 -11.97 15.65
N GLY A 18 -2.40 -12.71 15.08
CA GLY A 18 -3.62 -13.12 15.76
C GLY A 18 -4.89 -12.43 15.25
N GLU A 19 -6.00 -12.77 15.86
CA GLU A 19 -7.32 -12.23 15.53
C GLU A 19 -7.54 -10.89 16.23
N LEU A 20 -7.91 -9.88 15.45
CA LEU A 20 -8.33 -8.60 16.00
C LEU A 20 -9.75 -8.71 16.57
N GLY A 21 -9.95 -8.19 17.78
CA GLY A 21 -11.29 -8.01 18.35
C GLY A 21 -12.18 -7.07 17.50
N GLU A 22 -13.43 -6.92 17.89
CA GLU A 22 -14.39 -6.06 17.16
C GLU A 22 -13.97 -4.60 17.09
N ASN A 23 -13.38 -4.07 18.15
CA ASN A 23 -12.90 -2.70 18.26
C ASN A 23 -11.55 -2.70 19.00
N PRO A 24 -10.46 -3.07 18.32
CA PRO A 24 -9.14 -3.05 18.95
C PRO A 24 -8.73 -1.63 19.33
N GLU A 25 -8.17 -1.49 20.52
CA GLU A 25 -7.53 -0.25 20.96
C GLU A 25 -6.08 -0.25 20.48
N VAL A 26 -5.65 0.90 19.96
CA VAL A 26 -4.29 1.12 19.48
C VAL A 26 -3.67 2.24 20.31
N HIS A 27 -2.53 1.94 20.91
CA HIS A 27 -1.64 2.92 21.51
C HIS A 27 -0.47 3.17 20.55
N LEU A 28 -0.40 4.36 19.97
CA LEU A 28 0.63 4.75 19.01
C LEU A 28 1.58 5.75 19.67
N VAL A 29 2.86 5.42 19.68
CA VAL A 29 3.93 6.29 20.16
C VAL A 29 4.79 6.70 18.98
N LEU A 30 4.87 8.00 18.73
CA LEU A 30 5.71 8.58 17.69
C LEU A 30 6.87 9.34 18.32
N GLY A 31 8.10 8.94 18.00
CA GLY A 31 9.32 9.63 18.41
C GLY A 31 9.84 10.54 17.30
N ALA A 32 10.13 11.79 17.62
CA ALA A 32 10.86 12.71 16.76
C ALA A 32 12.32 12.84 17.23
N TYR A 33 13.26 12.74 16.29
CA TYR A 33 14.69 12.81 16.58
C TYR A 33 15.31 14.02 15.89
N GLN A 34 16.19 14.71 16.58
CA GLN A 34 16.84 15.92 16.06
C GLN A 34 18.08 15.62 15.20
N ASN A 35 18.63 14.39 15.26
CA ASN A 35 19.90 14.07 14.63
C ASN A 35 19.77 12.91 13.61
N GLU A 36 20.44 13.05 12.47
CA GLU A 36 20.53 12.02 11.43
C GLU A 36 21.25 10.74 11.90
N ASN A 37 22.06 10.80 12.94
CA ASN A 37 22.69 9.65 13.58
C ASN A 37 21.74 9.04 14.61
N LEU A 38 20.75 8.35 14.10
CA LEU A 38 19.75 7.54 14.78
C LEU A 38 20.24 6.95 16.11
N GLY A 39 19.95 7.59 17.22
CA GLY A 39 20.12 6.84 18.44
C GLY A 39 20.07 7.55 19.77
N GLU A 40 20.36 8.81 19.91
CA GLU A 40 20.56 9.34 21.27
C GLU A 40 19.82 10.64 21.62
N ASP A 41 19.40 11.44 20.66
CA ASP A 41 18.74 12.72 20.97
C ASP A 41 17.25 12.69 20.59
N TYR A 42 16.46 12.12 21.48
CA TYR A 42 15.02 12.16 21.48
C TYR A 42 14.55 13.60 21.67
N PHE A 43 13.92 14.14 20.66
CA PHE A 43 13.52 15.53 20.67
C PHE A 43 12.09 15.72 21.18
N ALA A 44 11.17 14.83 20.78
CA ALA A 44 9.79 14.82 21.25
C ALA A 44 9.15 13.45 21.10
N GLU A 45 8.20 13.16 21.97
CA GLU A 45 7.36 11.97 21.91
C GLU A 45 5.89 12.39 21.88
N PHE A 46 5.12 11.75 21.01
CA PHE A 46 3.70 11.97 20.88
C PHE A 46 2.98 10.64 21.06
N GLU A 47 2.03 10.62 21.97
CA GLU A 47 1.21 9.44 22.25
C GLU A 47 -0.22 9.66 21.77
N PHE A 48 -0.79 8.64 21.12
CA PHE A 48 -2.16 8.66 20.65
C PHE A 48 -2.85 7.36 21.04
N ASP A 49 -4.00 7.48 21.71
CA ASP A 49 -4.88 6.37 22.00
C ASP A 49 -6.13 6.48 21.16
N PHE A 50 -6.44 5.43 20.41
CA PHE A 50 -7.66 5.39 19.60
C PHE A 50 -8.15 3.95 19.40
N SER A 51 -9.44 3.81 19.12
CA SER A 51 -10.02 2.52 18.75
C SER A 51 -10.29 2.45 17.25
N ILE A 52 -10.12 1.26 16.69
CA ILE A 52 -10.41 1.00 15.29
C ILE A 52 -11.76 0.28 15.20
N PRO A 53 -12.75 0.80 14.44
CA PRO A 53 -14.03 0.12 14.23
C PRO A 53 -13.86 -1.05 13.24
N HIS A 54 -13.05 -2.05 13.62
CA HIS A 54 -12.65 -3.17 12.77
C HIS A 54 -13.86 -3.98 12.27
N ALA A 55 -14.80 -4.29 13.17
CA ALA A 55 -15.98 -5.06 12.78
C ALA A 55 -16.85 -4.33 11.75
N GLU A 56 -16.97 -3.00 11.85
CA GLU A 56 -17.70 -2.18 10.88
C GLU A 56 -16.96 -2.12 9.54
N LEU A 57 -15.65 -1.91 9.58
CA LEU A 57 -14.81 -1.89 8.39
C LEU A 57 -14.87 -3.23 7.64
N MET A 58 -14.81 -4.35 8.35
CA MET A 58 -14.91 -5.67 7.75
C MET A 58 -16.27 -5.96 7.10
N LYS A 59 -17.36 -5.49 7.68
CA LYS A 59 -18.71 -5.57 7.07
C LYS A 59 -18.82 -4.79 5.75
N GLN A 60 -18.05 -3.71 5.63
CA GLN A 60 -18.02 -2.87 4.42
C GLN A 60 -16.94 -3.32 3.42
N THR A 61 -16.16 -4.35 3.75
CA THR A 61 -15.10 -4.86 2.87
C THR A 61 -15.69 -5.83 1.85
N VAL A 62 -15.51 -5.52 0.58
CA VAL A 62 -15.84 -6.40 -0.53
C VAL A 62 -14.68 -7.38 -0.72
N HIS A 63 -14.99 -8.67 -0.85
CA HIS A 63 -14.03 -9.73 -1.18
C HIS A 63 -14.49 -10.47 -2.42
N LYS A 64 -13.57 -10.70 -3.35
CA LYS A 64 -13.83 -11.42 -4.59
C LYS A 64 -12.63 -12.29 -4.97
N LYS A 65 -12.84 -13.57 -5.19
CA LYS A 65 -11.86 -14.42 -5.86
C LYS A 65 -11.79 -14.06 -7.33
N LEU A 66 -10.57 -13.97 -7.84
CA LEU A 66 -10.30 -13.70 -9.26
C LEU A 66 -9.99 -15.05 -9.95
N GLU A 67 -10.81 -15.42 -10.93
CA GLU A 67 -10.62 -16.63 -11.71
C GLU A 67 -10.03 -16.24 -13.07
N ASP A 68 -8.93 -16.91 -13.44
CA ASP A 68 -8.26 -16.74 -14.76
C ASP A 68 -7.79 -15.31 -15.09
N VAL A 69 -7.55 -14.47 -14.06
CA VAL A 69 -7.01 -13.13 -14.24
C VAL A 69 -5.49 -13.19 -14.16
N SER A 70 -4.82 -12.86 -15.25
CA SER A 70 -3.36 -12.90 -15.30
C SER A 70 -2.77 -11.89 -16.29
N VAL A 71 -1.52 -11.51 -16.04
CA VAL A 71 -0.74 -10.63 -16.89
C VAL A 71 0.56 -11.34 -17.29
N LYS A 72 0.88 -11.35 -18.58
CA LYS A 72 2.14 -11.90 -19.11
C LYS A 72 3.21 -10.84 -19.02
N THR A 73 4.37 -11.23 -18.51
CA THR A 73 5.62 -10.46 -18.52
C THR A 73 6.70 -11.25 -19.29
N GLU A 74 7.88 -10.66 -19.45
CA GLU A 74 9.03 -11.37 -20.06
C GLU A 74 9.50 -12.53 -19.17
N GLU A 75 9.37 -12.39 -17.84
CA GLU A 75 9.80 -13.37 -16.83
C GLU A 75 8.77 -14.45 -16.53
N GLY A 76 7.56 -14.34 -17.09
CA GLY A 76 6.50 -15.32 -16.87
C GLY A 76 5.13 -14.69 -16.73
N THR A 77 4.26 -15.35 -15.98
CA THR A 77 2.86 -14.92 -15.82
C THR A 77 2.57 -14.57 -14.36
N VAL A 78 2.20 -13.33 -14.13
CA VAL A 78 1.65 -12.86 -12.85
C VAL A 78 0.17 -13.22 -12.80
N LYS A 79 -0.25 -14.01 -11.81
CA LYS A 79 -1.66 -14.34 -11.61
C LYS A 79 -2.23 -13.49 -10.49
N LEU A 80 -3.42 -12.94 -10.70
CA LEU A 80 -4.15 -12.19 -9.69
C LEU A 80 -5.22 -13.13 -9.11
N THR A 81 -5.19 -13.38 -7.81
CA THR A 81 -5.98 -14.45 -7.18
C THR A 81 -7.16 -13.95 -6.36
N ASP A 82 -6.97 -12.86 -5.66
CA ASP A 82 -7.99 -12.32 -4.77
C ASP A 82 -8.03 -10.80 -4.86
N PHE A 83 -9.22 -10.26 -4.73
CA PHE A 83 -9.46 -8.83 -4.64
C PHE A 83 -10.20 -8.52 -3.35
N SER A 84 -9.75 -7.54 -2.61
CA SER A 84 -10.47 -6.99 -1.48
C SER A 84 -10.44 -5.46 -1.49
N MET A 85 -11.55 -4.86 -1.11
CA MET A 85 -11.66 -3.40 -1.10
C MET A 85 -12.60 -2.92 0.00
N ASN A 86 -12.22 -1.82 0.65
CA ASN A 86 -13.05 -1.01 1.50
C ASN A 86 -12.76 0.48 1.26
N LYS A 87 -13.34 1.38 2.06
CA LYS A 87 -13.15 2.83 1.89
C LYS A 87 -11.73 3.34 2.18
N LEU A 88 -10.88 2.52 2.79
CA LEU A 88 -9.52 2.93 3.19
C LEU A 88 -8.45 2.34 2.27
N GLN A 89 -8.70 1.15 1.72
CA GLN A 89 -7.69 0.41 0.97
C GLN A 89 -8.34 -0.53 -0.03
N SER A 90 -7.63 -0.75 -1.14
CA SER A 90 -7.91 -1.84 -2.08
C SER A 90 -6.64 -2.69 -2.25
N ILE A 91 -6.82 -4.01 -2.27
CA ILE A 91 -5.73 -5.00 -2.32
C ILE A 91 -6.06 -6.04 -3.39
N ILE A 92 -5.07 -6.37 -4.22
CA ILE A 92 -5.12 -7.46 -5.17
C ILE A 92 -3.98 -8.42 -4.85
N THR A 93 -4.28 -9.64 -4.40
CA THR A 93 -3.27 -10.67 -4.12
C THR A 93 -2.75 -11.25 -5.44
N ALA A 94 -1.45 -11.52 -5.51
CA ALA A 94 -0.79 -12.00 -6.72
C ALA A 94 0.16 -13.17 -6.45
N GLU A 95 0.19 -14.10 -7.40
CA GLU A 95 1.24 -15.11 -7.54
C GLU A 95 2.27 -14.59 -8.56
N ILE A 96 3.51 -14.46 -8.12
CA ILE A 96 4.62 -13.90 -8.90
C ILE A 96 5.56 -15.04 -9.32
N PRO A 97 6.00 -15.12 -10.60
CA PRO A 97 7.03 -16.08 -11.03
C PRO A 97 8.36 -15.85 -10.33
N GLU A 98 9.12 -16.91 -10.08
CA GLU A 98 10.38 -16.88 -9.33
C GLU A 98 11.41 -15.93 -9.97
N GLU A 99 11.54 -15.96 -11.29
CA GLU A 99 12.47 -15.10 -12.03
C GLU A 99 12.13 -13.61 -11.89
N LEU A 100 10.84 -13.30 -11.78
CA LEU A 100 10.37 -11.92 -11.55
C LEU A 100 10.56 -11.53 -10.08
N GLU A 101 10.36 -12.46 -9.16
CA GLU A 101 10.57 -12.23 -7.73
C GLU A 101 12.02 -11.82 -7.42
N GLU A 102 13.01 -12.45 -8.06
CA GLU A 102 14.41 -12.05 -7.94
C GLU A 102 14.66 -10.60 -8.38
N LYS A 103 14.05 -10.17 -9.48
CA LYS A 103 14.15 -8.77 -9.96
C LYS A 103 13.54 -7.79 -8.96
N LEU A 104 12.40 -8.13 -8.37
CA LEU A 104 11.72 -7.31 -7.36
C LEU A 104 12.56 -7.15 -6.09
N TYR A 105 13.24 -8.20 -5.64
CA TYR A 105 14.18 -8.10 -4.51
C TYR A 105 15.41 -7.26 -4.83
N ASN A 106 15.78 -7.14 -6.10
CA ASN A 106 16.86 -6.28 -6.57
C ASN A 106 16.42 -4.82 -6.81
N GLY A 107 15.24 -4.44 -6.33
CA GLY A 107 14.76 -3.07 -6.33
C GLY A 107 13.92 -2.66 -7.53
N ASN A 108 13.56 -3.60 -8.42
CA ASN A 108 12.56 -3.30 -9.45
C ASN A 108 11.21 -3.05 -8.78
N GLU A 109 10.45 -2.14 -9.33
CA GLU A 109 9.10 -1.84 -8.87
C GLU A 109 8.07 -2.30 -9.89
N MET A 110 6.92 -2.72 -9.40
CA MET A 110 5.80 -3.12 -10.23
C MET A 110 4.53 -2.44 -9.75
N MET A 111 3.74 -1.94 -10.70
CA MET A 111 2.52 -1.20 -10.43
C MET A 111 1.40 -1.64 -11.37
N LEU A 112 0.17 -1.61 -10.88
CA LEU A 112 -1.03 -1.64 -11.72
C LEU A 112 -1.65 -0.23 -11.71
N MET A 113 -1.87 0.32 -12.90
CA MET A 113 -2.45 1.65 -13.06
C MET A 113 -3.58 1.63 -14.09
N GLY A 114 -4.59 2.44 -13.88
CA GLY A 114 -5.71 2.52 -14.81
C GLY A 114 -6.89 3.32 -14.28
N THR A 115 -8.09 2.86 -14.59
CA THR A 115 -9.33 3.53 -14.17
C THR A 115 -10.35 2.52 -13.64
N ASP A 116 -11.24 3.02 -12.81
CA ASP A 116 -12.46 2.30 -12.45
C ASP A 116 -13.60 2.58 -13.43
N SER A 117 -14.75 1.89 -13.26
CA SER A 117 -15.92 2.05 -14.13
C SER A 117 -16.57 3.44 -14.10
N LYS A 118 -16.21 4.27 -13.13
CA LYS A 118 -16.67 5.67 -12.98
C LYS A 118 -15.67 6.67 -13.55
N GLY A 119 -14.51 6.20 -14.06
CA GLY A 119 -13.47 7.03 -14.66
C GLY A 119 -12.48 7.60 -13.65
N ASN A 120 -12.53 7.18 -12.38
CA ASN A 120 -11.52 7.58 -11.40
C ASN A 120 -10.20 6.89 -11.70
N GLN A 121 -9.10 7.62 -11.59
CA GLN A 121 -7.77 7.02 -11.70
C GLN A 121 -7.48 6.15 -10.49
N VAL A 122 -6.88 4.98 -10.74
CA VAL A 122 -6.49 4.03 -9.69
C VAL A 122 -5.05 3.58 -9.89
N GLN A 123 -4.34 3.41 -8.79
CA GLN A 123 -2.97 2.92 -8.79
C GLN A 123 -2.74 1.98 -7.62
N TYR A 124 -2.03 0.91 -7.92
CA TYR A 124 -1.60 -0.09 -6.96
C TYR A 124 -0.09 -0.29 -7.08
N GLU A 125 0.58 -0.42 -5.96
CA GLU A 125 1.99 -0.79 -5.89
C GLU A 125 2.13 -2.22 -5.39
N LEU A 126 3.02 -2.98 -6.02
CA LEU A 126 3.35 -4.33 -5.56
C LEU A 126 4.16 -4.25 -4.27
N ARG A 127 3.72 -5.02 -3.27
CA ARG A 127 4.38 -5.13 -1.98
C ARG A 127 4.44 -6.60 -1.56
N SER A 128 5.55 -6.99 -0.94
CA SER A 128 5.67 -8.30 -0.31
C SER A 128 5.38 -8.20 1.18
N ASN A 129 4.67 -9.19 1.71
CA ASN A 129 4.60 -9.44 3.13
C ASN A 129 5.24 -10.82 3.37
N SER A 130 6.12 -10.92 4.34
CA SER A 130 6.63 -12.21 4.77
C SER A 130 5.77 -12.70 5.93
N ALA A 131 5.03 -13.78 5.70
CA ALA A 131 4.31 -14.49 6.74
C ALA A 131 4.76 -15.96 6.70
N ASP A 132 5.08 -16.55 7.87
CA ASP A 132 5.51 -17.95 8.00
C ASP A 132 6.66 -18.37 7.08
N GLY A 133 7.60 -17.46 6.81
CA GLY A 133 8.76 -17.72 5.95
C GLY A 133 8.43 -17.83 4.46
N LYS A 134 7.23 -17.47 4.05
CA LYS A 134 6.83 -17.36 2.64
C LYS A 134 6.50 -15.92 2.29
N SER A 135 6.99 -15.47 1.14
CA SER A 135 6.61 -14.17 0.59
C SER A 135 5.20 -14.26 0.02
N GLN A 136 4.33 -13.40 0.49
CA GLN A 136 3.03 -13.17 -0.11
C GLN A 136 3.05 -11.82 -0.82
N TRP A 137 2.80 -11.82 -2.11
CA TRP A 137 2.77 -10.62 -2.93
C TRP A 137 1.35 -10.07 -3.07
N SER A 138 1.24 -8.76 -3.00
CA SER A 138 -0.03 -8.08 -3.23
C SER A 138 0.18 -6.70 -3.80
N PHE A 139 -0.67 -6.32 -4.73
CA PHE A 139 -0.82 -4.95 -5.19
C PHE A 139 -1.74 -4.21 -4.21
N LYS A 140 -1.27 -3.12 -3.65
CA LYS A 140 -2.00 -2.31 -2.66
C LYS A 140 -2.07 -0.87 -3.13
N THR A 141 -3.24 -0.26 -2.95
CA THR A 141 -3.34 1.20 -3.06
C THR A 141 -2.51 1.83 -1.94
N SER A 142 -1.73 2.84 -2.27
CA SER A 142 -0.79 3.46 -1.34
C SER A 142 -0.74 4.96 -1.55
N PHE A 143 -0.56 5.72 -0.49
CA PHE A 143 -0.31 7.15 -0.56
C PHE A 143 1.09 7.51 -1.13
N TRP A 144 2.05 6.56 -1.10
CA TRP A 144 3.45 6.84 -1.43
C TRP A 144 3.77 6.93 -2.92
N GLY A 145 2.94 6.43 -3.80
CA GLY A 145 3.17 6.48 -5.26
C GLY A 145 2.57 7.70 -5.95
N MET A 146 1.86 8.54 -5.24
CA MET A 146 0.86 9.42 -5.80
C MET A 146 0.99 10.87 -5.43
N TYR A 147 2.19 11.37 -5.40
CA TYR A 147 2.35 12.82 -5.40
C TYR A 147 2.04 13.40 -6.78
N GLN A 148 0.80 13.38 -7.21
CA GLN A 148 0.31 14.56 -7.89
C GLN A 148 0.18 15.62 -6.79
N LEU A 149 1.19 16.46 -6.69
CA LEU A 149 1.10 17.72 -5.97
C LEU A 149 0.15 18.60 -6.77
N ASP A 150 -1.11 18.32 -6.67
CA ASP A 150 -2.13 19.30 -7.01
C ASP A 150 -2.22 20.29 -5.84
N SER A 151 -2.69 21.49 -6.11
CA SER A 151 -2.76 22.60 -5.16
C SER A 151 -3.50 22.27 -3.83
N ASP A 152 -4.15 21.11 -3.76
CA ASP A 152 -5.03 20.70 -2.67
C ASP A 152 -4.48 19.54 -1.80
N GLY A 153 -3.23 19.08 -2.04
CA GLY A 153 -2.57 18.02 -1.26
C GLY A 153 -2.57 16.64 -1.93
N PRO A 154 -2.05 15.60 -1.26
CA PRO A 154 -1.93 14.26 -1.82
C PRO A 154 -3.31 13.62 -2.04
N VAL A 155 -3.55 13.11 -3.25
CA VAL A 155 -4.78 12.40 -3.60
C VAL A 155 -4.53 10.89 -3.57
N LEU A 156 -5.36 10.16 -2.83
CA LEU A 156 -5.36 8.69 -2.85
C LEU A 156 -6.13 8.22 -4.10
N LEU A 157 -5.42 7.53 -5.01
CA LEU A 157 -6.02 6.95 -6.22
C LEU A 157 -6.65 5.57 -5.89
N LEU A 158 -7.73 5.61 -5.17
CA LEU A 158 -8.51 4.46 -4.74
C LEU A 158 -9.72 4.28 -5.67
N PRO A 159 -10.06 3.06 -6.09
CA PRO A 159 -11.31 2.85 -6.82
C PRO A 159 -12.52 3.19 -5.96
N ASP A 160 -13.58 3.66 -6.59
CA ASP A 160 -14.86 3.83 -5.94
C ASP A 160 -15.45 2.46 -5.54
N ILE A 161 -15.95 2.33 -4.32
CA ILE A 161 -16.45 1.07 -3.77
C ILE A 161 -17.64 0.50 -4.56
N ASP A 162 -18.38 1.36 -5.25
CA ASP A 162 -19.53 1.00 -6.08
C ASP A 162 -19.14 0.83 -7.56
N SER A 163 -17.86 0.68 -7.87
CA SER A 163 -17.39 0.44 -9.24
C SER A 163 -17.65 -0.99 -9.69
N ASP A 164 -18.15 -1.16 -10.91
CA ASP A 164 -18.47 -2.45 -11.48
C ASP A 164 -17.24 -3.23 -11.95
N TYR A 165 -16.20 -2.52 -12.41
CA TYR A 165 -14.95 -3.10 -12.91
C TYR A 165 -13.77 -2.14 -12.76
N LEU A 166 -12.56 -2.72 -12.85
CA LEU A 166 -11.30 -1.99 -12.97
C LEU A 166 -10.65 -2.34 -14.31
N GLU A 167 -10.16 -1.33 -15.05
CA GLU A 167 -9.35 -1.52 -16.24
C GLU A 167 -7.92 -1.10 -15.89
N LEU A 168 -7.03 -2.11 -15.76
CA LEU A 168 -5.69 -1.92 -15.23
C LEU A 168 -4.63 -2.40 -16.23
N GLN A 169 -3.50 -1.71 -16.27
CA GLN A 169 -2.30 -2.10 -17.01
C GLN A 169 -1.16 -2.29 -16.03
N LEU A 170 -0.29 -3.25 -16.32
CA LEU A 170 0.91 -3.52 -15.54
C LEU A 170 2.07 -2.67 -16.05
N TYR A 171 2.75 -2.00 -15.12
CA TYR A 171 3.97 -1.22 -15.35
C TYR A 171 5.09 -1.76 -14.49
N THR A 172 6.29 -1.78 -15.04
CA THR A 172 7.51 -2.10 -14.33
C THR A 172 8.46 -0.92 -14.39
N ARG A 173 9.19 -0.66 -13.31
CA ARG A 173 10.24 0.35 -13.23
C ARG A 173 11.51 -0.26 -12.69
N GLU A 174 12.61 -0.08 -13.43
CA GLU A 174 13.94 -0.45 -12.94
C GLU A 174 14.38 0.48 -11.81
N PRO A 175 15.22 -0.01 -10.87
CA PRO A 175 15.75 0.83 -9.80
C PRO A 175 16.54 1.99 -10.38
N TYR A 176 16.36 3.18 -9.82
CA TYR A 176 17.19 4.33 -10.17
C TYR A 176 18.62 4.08 -9.70
N MET A 177 19.47 3.65 -10.60
CA MET A 177 20.90 3.58 -10.37
C MET A 177 21.43 5.01 -10.43
N ALA A 178 21.72 5.61 -9.28
CA ALA A 178 22.46 6.86 -9.25
C ALA A 178 23.77 6.63 -10.01
N ALA A 179 24.00 7.37 -11.05
CA ALA A 179 25.27 7.31 -11.78
C ALA A 179 26.41 7.59 -10.82
N ALA A 180 27.32 6.61 -10.70
CA ALA A 180 28.50 6.67 -9.84
C ALA A 180 29.49 7.74 -10.34
#